data_d5f85bf60a4adbce00def860752c33c4
#
_entry.id   d5f85bf60a4adbce00def860752c33c4
#
_cell.length_a   1.000
_cell.length_b   1.000
_cell.length_c   1.000
_cell.angle_alpha   90.00
_cell.angle_beta   90.00
_cell.angle_gamma   90.00
#
_symmetry.space_group_name_H-M   'P 1'
#
loop_
_entity.id
_entity.type
_entity.pdbx_description
1 polymer ?
#
loop_
_entity_poly.entity_id
_entity_poly.type
_entity_poly.pdbx_seq_one_letter_code
_entity_poly.pdbx_strand_id
1 'polypeptide(L)'
;MHVLALIPKKYYLYGLAALIIFLVVLVMGIFTAFFEDTGDINTEYGTIFNPDGINIGTIPLSPLVESYRDDVFREAKANGIEQYTDLILAKMMQESGGKGNDPMQASESLCGYIGCIKSQKASITQGVKYFKQVMDQAGHDVLLGLQAYNFGSGFIGYAKEHNNGKYSKELAIKFSQMMYSKLAHTGL
;
A
#
# COMPACT_ATOMS: atom_id res chain seq x y z
N MET A 1 20.10 22.65 25.12
CA MET A 1 21.20 21.69 25.31
C MET A 1 20.80 20.35 24.68
N HIS A 2 21.55 19.96 23.65
CA HIS A 2 21.23 18.83 22.77
C HIS A 2 21.58 17.50 23.45
N VAL A 3 20.58 16.74 23.88
CA VAL A 3 20.73 15.33 24.36
C VAL A 3 20.55 14.31 23.23
N LEU A 4 20.23 14.76 22.00
CA LEU A 4 19.97 13.88 20.86
C LEU A 4 21.22 13.29 20.17
N ALA A 5 22.43 13.61 20.62
CA ALA A 5 23.67 13.25 19.91
C ALA A 5 24.31 11.91 20.33
N LEU A 6 23.67 11.11 21.19
CA LEU A 6 24.28 9.91 21.78
C LEU A 6 23.63 8.57 21.42
N ILE A 7 22.61 8.59 20.56
CA ILE A 7 22.00 7.31 20.14
C ILE A 7 22.80 6.76 18.94
N PRO A 8 23.47 5.61 19.08
CA PRO A 8 24.18 4.99 17.95
C PRO A 8 23.26 4.76 16.75
N LYS A 9 23.75 5.00 15.53
CA LYS A 9 22.99 4.84 14.27
C LYS A 9 22.21 3.53 14.21
N LYS A 10 22.73 2.44 14.77
CA LYS A 10 22.05 1.14 14.83
C LYS A 10 20.67 1.19 15.51
N TYR A 11 20.47 2.05 16.52
CA TYR A 11 19.18 2.15 17.21
C TYR A 11 18.14 2.93 16.41
N TYR A 12 18.57 3.91 15.60
CA TYR A 12 17.67 4.55 14.63
C TYR A 12 17.16 3.55 13.60
N LEU A 13 18.02 2.63 13.19
CA LEU A 13 17.70 1.61 12.22
C LEU A 13 16.75 0.54 12.78
N TYR A 14 16.99 0.11 14.04
CA TYR A 14 16.05 -0.77 14.75
C TYR A 14 14.70 -0.09 14.94
N GLY A 15 14.68 1.21 15.23
CA GLY A 15 13.45 2.00 15.31
C GLY A 15 12.71 2.07 13.98
N LEU A 16 13.42 2.28 12.88
CA LEU A 16 12.84 2.30 11.53
C LEU A 16 12.32 0.92 11.11
N ALA A 17 13.11 -0.13 11.34
CA ALA A 17 12.68 -1.51 11.08
C ALA A 17 11.46 -1.91 11.92
N ALA A 18 11.44 -1.55 13.20
CA ALA A 18 10.31 -1.77 14.09
C ALA A 18 9.07 -0.98 13.64
N LEU A 19 9.24 0.24 13.15
CA LEU A 19 8.17 1.06 12.60
C LEU A 19 7.59 0.44 11.33
N ILE A 20 8.44 -0.06 10.42
CA ILE A 20 8.00 -0.73 9.20
C ILE A 20 7.24 -2.02 9.55
N ILE A 21 7.73 -2.82 10.50
CA ILE A 21 7.03 -4.02 10.96
C ILE A 21 5.72 -3.66 11.64
N PHE A 22 5.69 -2.62 12.47
CA PHE A 22 4.48 -2.13 13.12
C PHE A 22 3.45 -1.68 12.07
N LEU A 23 3.87 -0.94 11.05
CA LEU A 23 3.02 -0.54 9.94
C LEU A 23 2.52 -1.75 9.13
N VAL A 24 3.37 -2.73 8.86
CA VAL A 24 2.97 -3.97 8.18
C VAL A 24 1.97 -4.78 9.03
N VAL A 25 2.21 -4.91 10.32
CA VAL A 25 1.30 -5.61 11.25
C VAL A 25 0.00 -4.84 11.43
N LEU A 26 0.05 -3.51 11.48
CA LEU A 26 -1.13 -2.64 11.58
C LEU A 26 -1.97 -2.72 10.29
N VAL A 27 -1.31 -2.71 9.13
CA VAL A 27 -1.93 -2.92 7.82
C VAL A 27 -2.56 -4.32 7.73
N MET A 28 -1.86 -5.35 8.18
CA MET A 28 -2.39 -6.72 8.23
C MET A 28 -3.53 -6.86 9.25
N GLY A 29 -3.43 -6.19 10.40
CA GLY A 29 -4.47 -6.19 11.43
C GLY A 29 -5.75 -5.49 10.96
N ILE A 30 -5.61 -4.34 10.30
CA ILE A 30 -6.75 -3.65 9.67
C ILE A 30 -7.33 -4.51 8.56
N PHE A 31 -6.47 -5.09 7.71
CA PHE A 31 -6.91 -5.98 6.63
C PHE A 31 -7.67 -7.21 7.15
N THR A 32 -7.22 -7.85 8.24
CA THR A 32 -7.95 -8.98 8.85
C THR A 32 -9.24 -8.58 9.53
N ALA A 33 -9.28 -7.43 10.23
CA ALA A 33 -10.50 -6.92 10.84
C ALA A 33 -11.58 -6.60 9.79
N PHE A 34 -11.19 -6.21 8.57
CA PHE A 34 -12.13 -6.00 7.47
C PHE A 34 -12.61 -7.29 6.79
N PHE A 35 -11.88 -8.40 6.91
CA PHE A 35 -12.25 -9.68 6.26
C PHE A 35 -12.94 -10.67 7.19
N GLU A 36 -12.91 -10.50 8.51
CA GLU A 36 -13.55 -11.43 9.46
C GLU A 36 -15.00 -11.06 9.81
N ASP A 37 -15.46 -9.84 9.48
CA ASP A 37 -16.83 -9.40 9.78
C ASP A 37 -17.70 -9.29 8.51
N THR A 38 -18.09 -10.44 7.94
CA THR A 38 -19.12 -10.53 6.90
C THR A 38 -20.51 -10.79 7.51
N GLY A 39 -20.83 -10.14 8.61
CA GLY A 39 -22.17 -10.11 9.19
C GLY A 39 -22.90 -8.84 8.73
N ASP A 40 -23.98 -9.05 7.95
CA ASP A 40 -25.04 -8.11 7.57
C ASP A 40 -24.90 -6.66 8.08
N ILE A 41 -24.41 -5.75 7.22
CA ILE A 41 -24.65 -4.32 7.39
C ILE A 41 -25.17 -3.75 6.06
N ASN A 42 -26.49 -3.64 5.95
CA ASN A 42 -27.15 -2.77 4.99
C ASN A 42 -26.90 -1.32 5.39
N THR A 43 -25.85 -0.71 4.91
CA THR A 43 -25.65 0.74 4.90
C THR A 43 -25.17 1.15 3.53
N GLU A 44 -25.84 2.16 2.99
CA GLU A 44 -25.71 2.78 1.69
C GLU A 44 -24.35 3.50 1.55
N TYR A 45 -23.25 2.73 1.48
CA TYR A 45 -21.92 3.23 1.15
C TYR A 45 -21.44 2.49 -0.08
N GLY A 46 -20.85 3.23 -1.02
CA GLY A 46 -20.46 2.72 -2.33
C GLY A 46 -19.67 1.41 -2.25
N THR A 47 -20.22 0.39 -2.87
CA THR A 47 -19.56 -0.91 -2.99
C THR A 47 -18.32 -0.72 -3.86
N ILE A 48 -17.13 -0.96 -3.32
CA ILE A 48 -15.91 -0.96 -4.14
C ILE A 48 -15.97 -2.21 -5.02
N PHE A 49 -16.39 -2.02 -6.27
CA PHE A 49 -16.32 -3.06 -7.28
C PHE A 49 -14.88 -3.20 -7.76
N ASN A 50 -14.32 -4.37 -7.63
CA ASN A 50 -13.22 -4.77 -8.47
C ASN A 50 -13.76 -5.68 -9.60
N PRO A 51 -13.05 -5.77 -10.73
CA PRO A 51 -13.47 -6.60 -11.87
C PRO A 51 -13.63 -8.08 -11.53
N ASP A 52 -13.01 -8.56 -10.46
CA ASP A 52 -13.01 -9.96 -10.04
C ASP A 52 -14.13 -10.29 -9.02
N GLY A 53 -15.00 -9.31 -8.70
CA GLY A 53 -16.15 -9.50 -7.81
C GLY A 53 -15.78 -9.72 -6.33
N ILE A 54 -14.55 -9.45 -5.94
CA ILE A 54 -14.12 -9.51 -4.54
C ILE A 54 -14.72 -8.30 -3.81
N ASN A 55 -15.59 -8.55 -2.85
CA ASN A 55 -16.08 -7.49 -1.97
C ASN A 55 -14.95 -7.07 -1.01
N ILE A 56 -14.32 -5.94 -1.28
CA ILE A 56 -13.23 -5.40 -0.45
C ILE A 56 -13.79 -4.62 0.75
N GLY A 57 -15.11 -4.63 0.94
CA GLY A 57 -15.77 -3.89 2.00
C GLY A 57 -15.90 -2.39 1.68
N THR A 58 -16.62 -1.70 2.54
CA THR A 58 -16.72 -0.23 2.49
C THR A 58 -15.65 0.38 3.36
N ILE A 59 -14.62 0.96 2.75
CA ILE A 59 -13.65 1.75 3.49
C ILE A 59 -14.19 3.17 3.56
N PRO A 60 -14.53 3.70 4.75
CA PRO A 60 -14.94 5.08 4.88
C PRO A 60 -13.77 5.99 4.50
N LEU A 61 -13.91 6.69 3.37
CA LEU A 61 -12.93 7.67 2.94
C LEU A 61 -13.10 8.95 3.76
N SER A 62 -11.99 9.55 4.17
CA SER A 62 -12.04 10.89 4.77
C SER A 62 -12.47 11.93 3.72
N PRO A 63 -13.10 13.05 4.14
CA PRO A 63 -13.44 14.14 3.21
C PRO A 63 -12.23 14.64 2.41
N LEU A 64 -11.03 14.59 2.99
CA LEU A 64 -9.81 14.97 2.32
C LEU A 64 -9.44 14.00 1.19
N VAL A 65 -9.51 12.69 1.45
CA VAL A 65 -9.25 11.68 0.41
C VAL A 65 -10.30 11.75 -0.69
N GLU A 66 -11.58 11.94 -0.31
CA GLU A 66 -12.66 12.08 -1.27
C GLU A 66 -12.47 13.31 -2.18
N SER A 67 -11.87 14.38 -1.67
CA SER A 67 -11.58 15.58 -2.48
C SER A 67 -10.58 15.33 -3.63
N TYR A 68 -9.84 14.23 -3.61
CA TYR A 68 -8.93 13.83 -4.69
C TYR A 68 -9.58 12.92 -5.74
N ARG A 69 -10.86 12.57 -5.60
CA ARG A 69 -11.55 11.62 -6.49
C ARG A 69 -11.41 11.97 -7.97
N ASP A 70 -11.65 13.21 -8.33
CA ASP A 70 -11.60 13.65 -9.74
C ASP A 70 -10.16 13.58 -10.29
N ASP A 71 -9.17 13.91 -9.48
CA ASP A 71 -7.76 13.82 -9.87
C ASP A 71 -7.33 12.37 -10.04
N VAL A 72 -7.68 11.50 -9.10
CA VAL A 72 -7.40 10.07 -9.15
C VAL A 72 -8.11 9.42 -10.34
N PHE A 73 -9.40 9.73 -10.55
CA PHE A 73 -10.15 9.20 -11.69
C PHE A 73 -9.53 9.61 -13.02
N ARG A 74 -9.15 10.89 -13.17
CA ARG A 74 -8.52 11.40 -14.39
C ARG A 74 -7.20 10.68 -14.70
N GLU A 75 -6.34 10.52 -13.69
CA GLU A 75 -5.08 9.81 -13.82
C GLU A 75 -5.30 8.29 -14.08
N ALA A 76 -6.24 7.67 -13.38
CA ALA A 76 -6.60 6.27 -13.57
C ALA A 76 -7.13 6.03 -14.99
N LYS A 77 -8.01 6.91 -15.50
CA LYS A 77 -8.54 6.85 -16.86
C LYS A 77 -7.45 7.03 -17.91
N ALA A 78 -6.51 7.96 -17.69
CA ALA A 78 -5.37 8.14 -18.59
C ALA A 78 -4.46 6.91 -18.66
N ASN A 79 -4.49 6.07 -17.62
CA ASN A 79 -3.75 4.81 -17.54
C ASN A 79 -4.60 3.56 -17.87
N GLY A 80 -5.89 3.70 -18.21
CA GLY A 80 -6.80 2.60 -18.56
C GLY A 80 -7.18 1.70 -17.37
N ILE A 81 -7.23 2.28 -16.17
CA ILE A 81 -7.53 1.59 -14.92
C ILE A 81 -8.57 2.34 -14.08
N GLU A 82 -9.46 3.11 -14.72
CA GLU A 82 -10.50 3.90 -14.03
C GLU A 82 -11.43 3.08 -13.14
N GLN A 83 -11.62 1.80 -13.44
CA GLN A 83 -12.39 0.86 -12.62
C GLN A 83 -11.81 0.66 -11.22
N TYR A 84 -10.54 1.00 -11.01
CA TYR A 84 -9.87 0.91 -9.71
C TYR A 84 -9.83 2.24 -8.94
N THR A 85 -10.56 3.27 -9.37
CA THR A 85 -10.53 4.59 -8.72
C THR A 85 -10.80 4.51 -7.21
N ASP A 86 -11.85 3.79 -6.81
CA ASP A 86 -12.20 3.63 -5.39
C ASP A 86 -11.12 2.87 -4.62
N LEU A 87 -10.51 1.88 -5.23
CA LEU A 87 -9.43 1.10 -4.63
C LEU A 87 -8.16 1.95 -4.46
N ILE A 88 -7.86 2.81 -5.41
CA ILE A 88 -6.74 3.75 -5.33
C ILE A 88 -6.97 4.80 -4.23
N LEU A 89 -8.21 5.30 -4.10
CA LEU A 89 -8.59 6.19 -3.01
C LEU A 89 -8.50 5.51 -1.64
N ALA A 90 -8.96 4.26 -1.55
CA ALA A 90 -8.80 3.45 -0.34
C ALA A 90 -7.32 3.23 0.02
N LYS A 91 -6.49 3.02 -0.99
CA LYS A 91 -5.03 2.94 -0.81
C LYS A 91 -4.45 4.26 -0.31
N MET A 92 -4.82 5.41 -0.90
CA MET A 92 -4.42 6.73 -0.41
C MET A 92 -4.86 6.95 1.04
N MET A 93 -6.08 6.51 1.40
CA MET A 93 -6.57 6.58 2.78
C MET A 93 -5.66 5.83 3.73
N GLN A 94 -5.22 4.63 3.34
CA GLN A 94 -4.32 3.79 4.12
C GLN A 94 -2.91 4.40 4.24
N GLU A 95 -2.35 4.95 3.17
CA GLU A 95 -0.99 5.48 3.14
C GLU A 95 -0.81 6.73 4.00
N SER A 96 -1.74 7.66 3.92
CA SER A 96 -1.57 8.97 4.54
C SER A 96 -2.85 9.63 5.04
N GLY A 97 -4.02 9.04 4.72
CA GLY A 97 -5.30 9.73 4.87
C GLY A 97 -5.43 10.95 3.95
N GLY A 98 -4.69 11.01 2.84
CA GLY A 98 -4.66 12.11 1.89
C GLY A 98 -3.76 13.28 2.31
N LYS A 99 -2.97 13.13 3.38
CA LYS A 99 -2.19 14.23 3.98
C LYS A 99 -0.83 14.42 3.33
N GLY A 100 -0.30 15.64 3.46
CA GLY A 100 1.05 15.99 3.02
C GLY A 100 1.18 16.23 1.52
N ASN A 101 2.42 16.26 1.04
CA ASN A 101 2.75 16.47 -0.38
C ASN A 101 2.84 15.16 -1.17
N ASP A 102 2.92 14.03 -0.48
CA ASP A 102 2.98 12.70 -1.07
C ASP A 102 1.87 11.79 -0.50
N PRO A 103 0.57 12.10 -0.78
CA PRO A 103 -0.55 11.36 -0.20
C PRO A 103 -0.61 9.89 -0.62
N MET A 104 -0.02 9.51 -1.75
CA MET A 104 0.08 8.12 -2.20
C MET A 104 1.32 7.39 -1.70
N GLN A 105 2.22 8.07 -0.94
CA GLN A 105 3.53 7.57 -0.52
C GLN A 105 4.35 6.98 -1.68
N ALA A 106 4.28 7.65 -2.84
CA ALA A 106 4.82 7.15 -4.10
C ALA A 106 6.28 7.54 -4.36
N SER A 107 6.92 8.27 -3.42
CA SER A 107 8.31 8.73 -3.57
C SER A 107 9.29 7.59 -3.81
N GLU A 108 9.19 6.48 -3.08
CA GLU A 108 10.12 5.36 -3.23
C GLU A 108 9.99 4.69 -4.60
N SER A 109 8.77 4.59 -5.14
CA SER A 109 8.53 4.04 -6.47
C SER A 109 9.07 4.92 -7.61
N LEU A 110 9.26 6.22 -7.34
CA LEU A 110 9.78 7.20 -8.31
C LEU A 110 11.30 7.34 -8.22
N CYS A 111 11.82 7.49 -7.01
CA CYS A 111 13.19 7.95 -6.75
C CYS A 111 14.05 6.91 -6.02
N GLY A 112 13.46 5.83 -5.51
CA GLY A 112 14.16 4.87 -4.66
C GLY A 112 14.39 5.34 -3.21
N TYR A 113 13.83 6.50 -2.81
CA TYR A 113 13.92 7.02 -1.45
C TYR A 113 12.69 7.87 -1.10
N ILE A 114 12.42 7.99 0.20
CA ILE A 114 11.26 8.70 0.74
C ILE A 114 11.40 10.22 0.58
N GLY A 115 10.28 10.90 0.26
CA GLY A 115 10.16 12.35 0.33
C GLY A 115 10.73 13.11 -0.87
N CYS A 116 10.98 12.48 -2.00
CA CYS A 116 11.36 13.17 -3.23
C CYS A 116 10.18 13.89 -3.89
N ILE A 117 8.97 13.40 -3.74
CA ILE A 117 7.75 14.04 -4.27
C ILE A 117 7.37 15.24 -3.38
N LYS A 118 7.14 16.39 -4.01
CA LYS A 118 6.88 17.66 -3.32
C LYS A 118 5.51 18.25 -3.63
N SER A 119 4.65 17.54 -4.38
CA SER A 119 3.29 17.98 -4.66
C SER A 119 2.32 16.83 -4.72
N GLN A 120 1.10 17.05 -4.26
CA GLN A 120 0.00 16.08 -4.27
C GLN A 120 -0.30 15.57 -5.68
N LYS A 121 -0.29 16.46 -6.67
CA LYS A 121 -0.50 16.09 -8.07
C LYS A 121 0.57 15.09 -8.55
N ALA A 122 1.84 15.36 -8.28
CA ALA A 122 2.92 14.44 -8.66
C ALA A 122 2.80 13.10 -7.93
N SER A 123 2.36 13.12 -6.66
CA SER A 123 2.09 11.91 -5.89
C SER A 123 0.97 11.08 -6.50
N ILE A 124 -0.16 11.69 -6.85
CA ILE A 124 -1.30 11.00 -7.48
C ILE A 124 -0.88 10.41 -8.83
N THR A 125 -0.23 11.20 -9.69
CA THR A 125 0.25 10.71 -11.00
C THR A 125 1.18 9.51 -10.83
N GLN A 126 2.18 9.60 -9.95
CA GLN A 126 3.12 8.50 -9.72
C GLN A 126 2.46 7.30 -9.03
N GLY A 127 1.62 7.55 -8.02
CA GLY A 127 0.93 6.50 -7.28
C GLY A 127 -0.01 5.68 -8.17
N VAL A 128 -0.79 6.33 -9.03
CA VAL A 128 -1.66 5.66 -10.02
C VAL A 128 -0.84 4.86 -11.02
N LYS A 129 0.27 5.44 -11.53
CA LYS A 129 1.17 4.73 -12.45
C LYS A 129 1.78 3.49 -11.80
N TYR A 130 2.24 3.61 -10.56
CA TYR A 130 2.82 2.47 -9.83
C TYR A 130 1.77 1.43 -9.49
N PHE A 131 0.54 1.85 -9.11
CA PHE A 131 -0.59 0.96 -8.90
C PHE A 131 -0.87 0.12 -10.16
N LYS A 132 -0.98 0.78 -11.33
CA LYS A 132 -1.11 0.07 -12.60
C LYS A 132 0.00 -0.95 -12.82
N GLN A 133 1.24 -0.54 -12.61
CA GLN A 133 2.39 -1.41 -12.82
C GLN A 133 2.31 -2.69 -11.97
N VAL A 134 1.98 -2.58 -10.69
CA VAL A 134 1.89 -3.76 -9.81
C VAL A 134 0.67 -4.61 -10.14
N MET A 135 -0.45 -4.01 -10.55
CA MET A 135 -1.65 -4.73 -11.00
C MET A 135 -1.38 -5.54 -12.27
N ASP A 136 -0.72 -4.95 -13.27
CA ASP A 136 -0.32 -5.64 -14.50
C ASP A 136 0.61 -6.82 -14.19
N GLN A 137 1.61 -6.62 -13.33
CA GLN A 137 2.56 -7.66 -12.92
C GLN A 137 1.89 -8.79 -12.12
N ALA A 138 0.87 -8.44 -11.32
CA ALA A 138 0.05 -9.39 -10.55
C ALA A 138 -0.97 -10.15 -11.42
N GLY A 139 -1.04 -9.87 -12.73
CA GLY A 139 -2.04 -10.47 -13.61
C GLY A 139 -3.46 -10.06 -13.23
N HIS A 140 -3.61 -8.85 -12.72
CA HIS A 140 -4.85 -8.26 -12.20
C HIS A 140 -5.42 -8.95 -10.93
N ASP A 141 -4.65 -9.84 -10.27
CA ASP A 141 -5.00 -10.31 -8.92
C ASP A 141 -4.90 -9.13 -7.95
N VAL A 142 -6.07 -8.66 -7.50
CA VAL A 142 -6.19 -7.46 -6.67
C VAL A 142 -5.45 -7.60 -5.35
N LEU A 143 -5.57 -8.74 -4.69
CA LEU A 143 -4.93 -8.96 -3.39
C LEU A 143 -3.41 -9.02 -3.52
N LEU A 144 -2.92 -9.69 -4.56
CA LEU A 144 -1.51 -9.74 -4.87
C LEU A 144 -0.96 -8.35 -5.24
N GLY A 145 -1.69 -7.61 -6.08
CA GLY A 145 -1.32 -6.25 -6.50
C GLY A 145 -1.27 -5.26 -5.33
N LEU A 146 -2.28 -5.27 -4.46
CA LEU A 146 -2.31 -4.43 -3.26
C LEU A 146 -1.15 -4.74 -2.30
N GLN A 147 -0.87 -6.02 -2.09
CA GLN A 147 0.25 -6.42 -1.24
C GLN A 147 1.59 -6.06 -1.87
N ALA A 148 1.70 -6.17 -3.20
CA ALA A 148 2.91 -5.76 -3.92
C ALA A 148 3.10 -4.23 -3.93
N TYR A 149 2.03 -3.45 -3.87
CA TYR A 149 2.14 -2.01 -3.68
C TYR A 149 2.85 -1.68 -2.35
N ASN A 150 2.52 -2.43 -1.27
CA ASN A 150 3.12 -2.24 0.05
C ASN A 150 4.55 -2.78 0.18
N PHE A 151 4.80 -3.97 -0.37
CA PHE A 151 6.06 -4.70 -0.19
C PHE A 151 7.08 -4.46 -1.32
N GLY A 152 6.66 -3.73 -2.37
CA GLY A 152 7.38 -3.67 -3.62
C GLY A 152 7.07 -4.87 -4.53
N SER A 153 7.36 -4.71 -5.82
CA SER A 153 7.07 -5.71 -6.86
C SER A 153 7.80 -7.05 -6.67
N GLY A 154 8.84 -7.11 -5.84
CA GLY A 154 9.52 -8.35 -5.46
C GLY A 154 8.61 -9.39 -4.81
N PHE A 155 7.52 -8.95 -4.15
CA PHE A 155 6.52 -9.86 -3.59
C PHE A 155 5.81 -10.69 -4.65
N ILE A 156 5.57 -10.14 -5.84
CA ILE A 156 4.95 -10.86 -6.96
C ILE A 156 5.85 -12.01 -7.43
N GLY A 157 7.16 -11.76 -7.54
CA GLY A 157 8.14 -12.80 -7.85
C GLY A 157 8.14 -13.92 -6.81
N TYR A 158 8.14 -13.55 -5.54
CA TYR A 158 8.05 -14.48 -4.43
C TYR A 158 6.75 -15.30 -4.46
N ALA A 159 5.62 -14.68 -4.75
CA ALA A 159 4.33 -15.38 -4.90
C ALA A 159 4.33 -16.37 -6.06
N LYS A 160 4.93 -16.02 -7.19
CA LYS A 160 5.07 -16.93 -8.33
C LYS A 160 5.88 -18.16 -7.98
N GLU A 161 6.95 -18.00 -7.23
CA GLU A 161 7.87 -19.08 -6.83
C GLU A 161 7.25 -20.00 -5.76
N HIS A 162 6.49 -19.45 -4.80
CA HIS A 162 6.08 -20.17 -3.60
C HIS A 162 4.59 -20.48 -3.51
N ASN A 163 3.73 -19.87 -4.36
CA ASN A 163 2.28 -20.04 -4.30
C ASN A 163 1.59 -19.89 -5.68
N ASN A 164 2.24 -20.32 -6.76
CA ASN A 164 1.70 -20.27 -8.11
C ASN A 164 1.18 -18.88 -8.53
N GLY A 165 1.83 -17.81 -8.04
CA GLY A 165 1.46 -16.44 -8.35
C GLY A 165 0.19 -15.95 -7.67
N LYS A 166 -0.29 -16.61 -6.62
CA LYS A 166 -1.49 -16.21 -5.88
C LYS A 166 -1.13 -15.62 -4.52
N TYR A 167 -1.92 -14.66 -4.08
CA TYR A 167 -1.82 -14.14 -2.73
C TYR A 167 -2.25 -15.18 -1.68
N SER A 168 -1.57 -15.21 -0.55
CA SER A 168 -2.10 -15.71 0.72
C SER A 168 -1.48 -14.95 1.89
N LYS A 169 -2.20 -14.90 3.01
CA LYS A 169 -1.75 -14.22 4.23
C LYS A 169 -0.44 -14.84 4.76
N GLU A 170 -0.36 -16.17 4.74
CA GLU A 170 0.83 -16.92 5.17
C GLU A 170 2.03 -16.58 4.30
N LEU A 171 1.82 -16.42 2.98
CA LEU A 171 2.87 -16.04 2.05
C LEU A 171 3.38 -14.62 2.35
N ALA A 172 2.47 -13.67 2.61
CA ALA A 172 2.83 -12.31 2.97
C ALA A 172 3.62 -12.24 4.28
N ILE A 173 3.24 -13.02 5.29
CA ILE A 173 3.98 -13.14 6.56
C ILE A 173 5.39 -13.69 6.31
N LYS A 174 5.53 -14.78 5.55
CA LYS A 174 6.83 -15.38 5.24
C LYS A 174 7.74 -14.41 4.49
N PHE A 175 7.18 -13.70 3.50
CA PHE A 175 7.94 -12.67 2.76
C PHE A 175 8.42 -11.55 3.69
N SER A 176 7.55 -11.04 4.56
CA SER A 176 7.90 -10.00 5.53
C SER A 176 9.02 -10.46 6.47
N GLN A 177 8.95 -11.68 7.00
CA GLN A 177 9.98 -12.27 7.86
C GLN A 177 11.31 -12.43 7.12
N MET A 178 11.27 -12.90 5.87
CA MET A 178 12.46 -13.02 5.02
C MET A 178 13.11 -11.66 4.78
N MET A 179 12.32 -10.63 4.43
CA MET A 179 12.83 -9.28 4.20
C MET A 179 13.43 -8.68 5.47
N TYR A 180 12.78 -8.87 6.61
CA TYR A 180 13.31 -8.45 7.90
C TYR A 180 14.66 -9.11 8.21
N SER A 181 14.76 -10.42 8.01
CA SER A 181 16.02 -11.14 8.23
C SER A 181 17.13 -10.64 7.30
N LYS A 182 16.82 -10.39 6.03
CA LYS A 182 17.80 -9.81 5.08
C LYS A 182 18.31 -8.45 5.55
N LEU A 183 17.41 -7.55 5.96
CA LEU A 183 17.77 -6.23 6.45
C LEU A 183 18.61 -6.30 7.74
N ALA A 184 18.27 -7.18 8.65
CA ALA A 184 19.02 -7.37 9.89
C ALA A 184 20.47 -7.87 9.65
N HIS A 185 20.70 -8.65 8.57
CA HIS A 185 22.02 -9.14 8.21
C HIS A 185 22.88 -8.15 7.42
N THR A 186 22.27 -7.15 6.79
CA THR A 186 23.02 -6.15 6.01
C THR A 186 23.65 -5.06 6.87
N GLY A 187 23.39 -5.07 8.18
CA GLY A 187 23.95 -4.07 9.09
C GLY A 187 23.42 -2.65 8.87
N LEU A 188 22.37 -2.55 8.04
CA LEU A 188 21.64 -1.31 7.76
C LEU A 188 20.66 -1.04 8.87
#